data_72a89ef0907b79f9909481ed9a2eab4e
#
_entry.id   72a89ef0907b79f9909481ed9a2eab4e
#
_cell.length_a   1.000
_cell.length_b   1.000
_cell.length_c   1.000
_cell.angle_alpha   90.00
_cell.angle_beta   90.00
_cell.angle_gamma   90.00
#
_symmetry.space_group_name_H-M   'P 1'
#
loop_
_entity.id
_entity.type
_entity.pdbx_description
1 polymer ?
#
loop_
_entity_poly.entity_id
_entity_poly.type
_entity_poly.pdbx_seq_one_letter_code
_entity_poly.pdbx_strand_id
1 'polypeptide(L)'
;MKPVLTTAAAVLALLSGLSATIASSEPIDHEGPPGGVHLSGLEIVGPHFTDPDWRTKILPYVRDLLEGRTEASLGISSGDDQHLVMVSLARQDATAIIARGQGAGLEPALRNAASKLRSHLTSSEIENGRLKVDLALGADPAERFDADGRADIDRSLDGVWLLDADLVLLAEELLSRRLMNSSGDLQSKRLRRYLAEGVRAPAVTVEGNPGRSGAEYRRIRFAGLIEGAAGGTVALYRGNPRDPGTSPQELLDAADRGGRYLLRHQLKDGSFNYSYEPKMDTVSDKYNLLRHAGSCYALVELYQATGDDAYRAAADRGLEYLLTFARPPKETDRDQTFEAIVSPGEEAKLGGAALAVLAMVQYQVATGNDDRLDRSRNMARFLLFQQEADGHFHSKYFYGPPDPKPFESIYYPGEAILALVRLFGVDPRDEWLATARAGADWLIDVRDAGKPTSALPHDHWLLMGLDELHRITGDERYASHAARIAEAIVAAQRTVSPYPDWIGSFYDPPRSTPTATRAEGLTAAARLARRTGADETALIEALERMAGFQLHCQITAENDLYLPRPDLARGGFRRSLTNWEIRIDYVQHNVSALLGLRSLLLTSRAAEGAATTD
;
A
#
# COMPACT_ATOMS: atom_id res chain seq x y z
N MET A 1 35.12 24.93 35.50
CA MET A 1 33.86 25.36 34.89
C MET A 1 34.15 25.93 33.50
N LYS A 2 33.90 25.18 32.47
CA LYS A 2 33.78 25.62 31.07
C LYS A 2 32.58 24.86 30.47
N PRO A 3 31.73 25.48 29.66
CA PRO A 3 30.45 24.93 29.31
C PRO A 3 30.60 23.90 28.19
N VAL A 4 29.87 22.80 28.33
CA VAL A 4 29.64 21.78 27.30
C VAL A 4 28.49 22.30 26.40
N LEU A 5 28.85 23.01 25.35
CA LEU A 5 27.90 23.52 24.34
C LEU A 5 28.54 23.38 22.96
N THR A 6 28.73 22.16 22.47
CA THR A 6 29.28 21.98 21.11
C THR A 6 28.91 20.63 20.43
N THR A 7 27.90 19.90 20.88
CA THR A 7 27.56 18.62 20.22
C THR A 7 26.25 18.64 19.43
N ALA A 8 25.35 19.57 19.70
CA ALA A 8 24.08 19.66 18.95
C ALA A 8 24.24 20.35 17.56
N ALA A 9 25.19 21.28 17.45
CA ALA A 9 25.42 22.03 16.21
C ALA A 9 26.14 21.20 15.09
N ALA A 10 26.87 20.16 15.49
CA ALA A 10 27.60 19.33 14.51
C ALA A 10 26.71 18.31 13.80
N VAL A 11 25.59 17.89 14.39
CA VAL A 11 24.61 16.98 13.77
C VAL A 11 23.73 17.73 12.77
N LEU A 12 23.43 19.01 13.01
CA LEU A 12 22.68 19.85 12.07
C LEU A 12 23.46 20.20 10.80
N ALA A 13 24.79 20.26 10.85
CA ALA A 13 25.62 20.60 9.69
C ALA A 13 25.74 19.48 8.65
N LEU A 14 25.43 18.23 9.02
CA LEU A 14 25.44 17.08 8.09
C LEU A 14 24.14 16.95 7.28
N LEU A 15 23.04 17.49 7.77
CA LEU A 15 21.76 17.49 7.05
C LEU A 15 21.65 18.62 6.01
N SER A 16 22.38 19.73 6.21
CA SER A 16 22.38 20.88 5.28
C SER A 16 23.28 20.70 4.04
N GLY A 17 24.07 19.64 3.97
CA GLY A 17 24.97 19.34 2.84
C GLY A 17 24.37 18.52 1.71
N LEU A 18 23.12 18.08 1.80
CA LEU A 18 22.43 17.27 0.82
C LEU A 18 21.41 18.05 -0.03
N SER A 19 21.56 19.36 -0.15
CA SER A 19 20.92 20.10 -1.25
C SER A 19 21.63 19.78 -2.57
N ALA A 20 21.48 18.52 -3.02
CA ALA A 20 21.73 18.20 -4.41
C ALA A 20 20.59 18.83 -5.21
N THR A 21 20.97 19.80 -6.04
CA THR A 21 20.19 20.40 -7.12
C THR A 21 19.24 19.35 -7.69
N ILE A 22 17.93 19.54 -7.47
CA ILE A 22 16.91 18.85 -8.25
C ILE A 22 17.07 19.42 -9.67
N ALA A 23 17.91 18.76 -10.47
CA ALA A 23 17.80 18.88 -11.88
C ALA A 23 16.36 18.42 -12.18
N SER A 24 15.56 19.34 -12.71
CA SER A 24 14.28 19.00 -13.33
C SER A 24 14.53 17.79 -14.20
N SER A 25 14.11 16.62 -13.77
CA SER A 25 14.10 15.44 -14.60
C SER A 25 13.15 15.76 -15.75
N GLU A 26 13.73 16.07 -16.90
CA GLU A 26 12.97 15.99 -18.13
C GLU A 26 12.19 14.68 -18.12
N PRO A 27 10.93 14.65 -18.56
CA PRO A 27 10.18 13.42 -18.65
C PRO A 27 11.04 12.47 -19.49
N ILE A 28 11.46 11.35 -18.90
CA ILE A 28 12.08 10.26 -19.64
C ILE A 28 10.97 9.74 -20.55
N ASP A 29 10.88 10.31 -21.73
CA ASP A 29 10.20 9.68 -22.84
C ASP A 29 10.93 8.35 -23.03
N HIS A 30 10.29 7.25 -22.71
CA HIS A 30 10.71 5.95 -23.16
C HIS A 30 10.56 5.95 -24.68
N GLU A 31 11.53 6.54 -25.38
CA GLU A 31 11.82 6.14 -26.74
C GLU A 31 12.25 4.67 -26.64
N GLY A 32 11.39 3.77 -27.09
CA GLY A 32 11.78 2.40 -27.36
C GLY A 32 12.99 2.42 -28.31
N PRO A 33 13.86 1.42 -28.28
CA PRO A 33 15.01 1.37 -29.17
C PRO A 33 14.52 1.56 -30.62
N PRO A 34 15.20 2.38 -31.43
CA PRO A 34 14.87 2.54 -32.84
C PRO A 34 15.14 1.19 -33.54
N GLY A 35 14.08 0.51 -33.91
CA GLY A 35 14.16 -0.76 -34.62
C GLY A 35 12.79 -1.41 -34.64
N GLY A 36 12.09 -1.26 -35.74
CA GLY A 36 10.86 -2.01 -36.00
C GLY A 36 11.15 -3.50 -36.04
N VAL A 37 10.21 -4.29 -35.48
CA VAL A 37 10.30 -5.74 -35.43
C VAL A 37 9.18 -6.34 -36.26
N HIS A 38 9.54 -7.23 -37.20
CA HIS A 38 8.59 -7.93 -38.05
C HIS A 38 7.77 -8.96 -37.24
N LEU A 39 6.43 -8.78 -37.19
CA LEU A 39 5.48 -9.68 -36.57
C LEU A 39 4.75 -10.49 -37.65
N SER A 40 5.05 -11.79 -37.80
CA SER A 40 4.41 -12.63 -38.83
C SER A 40 4.27 -11.92 -40.21
N GLY A 41 5.32 -11.17 -40.59
CA GLY A 41 5.32 -10.33 -41.78
C GLY A 41 4.78 -8.91 -41.59
N LEU A 42 4.32 -8.54 -40.39
CA LEU A 42 3.89 -7.19 -40.02
C LEU A 42 4.85 -6.61 -38.97
N GLU A 43 5.37 -5.44 -39.28
CA GLU A 43 6.14 -4.62 -38.34
C GLU A 43 5.17 -3.81 -37.48
N ILE A 44 5.20 -3.99 -36.14
CA ILE A 44 4.44 -3.14 -35.23
C ILE A 44 5.41 -2.11 -34.67
N VAL A 45 5.15 -0.86 -35.01
CA VAL A 45 5.90 0.30 -34.54
C VAL A 45 5.08 0.99 -33.45
N GLY A 46 5.75 1.40 -32.38
CA GLY A 46 5.12 2.24 -31.36
C GLY A 46 4.72 3.58 -31.95
N PRO A 47 3.59 4.16 -31.51
CA PRO A 47 3.15 5.45 -32.04
C PRO A 47 4.13 6.56 -31.69
N HIS A 48 4.68 7.22 -32.71
CA HIS A 48 5.42 8.47 -32.55
C HIS A 48 4.43 9.63 -32.56
N PHE A 49 4.22 10.25 -31.39
CA PHE A 49 3.31 11.37 -31.27
C PHE A 49 4.07 12.69 -31.34
N THR A 50 3.73 13.50 -32.31
CA THR A 50 4.19 14.90 -32.41
C THR A 50 3.33 15.87 -31.60
N ASP A 51 2.14 15.45 -31.23
CA ASP A 51 1.19 16.21 -30.43
C ASP A 51 1.44 15.93 -28.91
N PRO A 52 1.84 16.93 -28.11
CA PRO A 52 2.08 16.75 -26.69
C PRO A 52 0.82 16.32 -25.91
N ASP A 53 -0.37 16.66 -26.42
CA ASP A 53 -1.65 16.37 -25.78
C ASP A 53 -2.28 15.06 -26.22
N TRP A 54 -1.58 14.23 -26.96
CA TRP A 54 -2.12 12.98 -27.51
C TRP A 54 -2.81 12.09 -26.45
N ARG A 55 -2.27 12.07 -25.24
CA ARG A 55 -2.82 11.25 -24.15
C ARG A 55 -4.26 11.67 -23.80
N THR A 56 -4.56 12.95 -23.84
CA THR A 56 -5.89 13.48 -23.50
C THR A 56 -6.94 13.27 -24.59
N LYS A 57 -6.51 12.98 -25.84
CA LYS A 57 -7.40 12.83 -26.99
C LYS A 57 -7.88 11.41 -27.24
N ILE A 58 -7.09 10.40 -26.84
CA ILE A 58 -7.35 8.98 -27.20
C ILE A 58 -8.61 8.44 -26.53
N LEU A 59 -8.76 8.61 -25.20
CA LEU A 59 -9.91 8.07 -24.48
C LEU A 59 -11.23 8.72 -24.91
N PRO A 60 -11.36 10.07 -25.02
CA PRO A 60 -12.56 10.69 -25.56
C PRO A 60 -12.93 10.20 -26.96
N TYR A 61 -11.94 10.08 -27.85
CA TYR A 61 -12.15 9.56 -29.20
C TYR A 61 -12.73 8.13 -29.20
N VAL A 62 -12.16 7.22 -28.41
CA VAL A 62 -12.66 5.85 -28.32
C VAL A 62 -14.04 5.81 -27.66
N ARG A 63 -14.30 6.67 -26.69
CA ARG A 63 -15.62 6.84 -26.07
C ARG A 63 -16.66 7.25 -27.10
N ASP A 64 -16.37 8.22 -27.96
CA ASP A 64 -17.23 8.66 -29.05
C ASP A 64 -17.59 7.49 -30.00
N LEU A 65 -16.60 6.66 -30.35
CA LEU A 65 -16.82 5.50 -31.19
C LEU A 65 -17.74 4.45 -30.53
N LEU A 66 -17.55 4.19 -29.24
CA LEU A 66 -18.40 3.26 -28.47
C LEU A 66 -19.84 3.76 -28.37
N GLU A 67 -20.05 5.06 -28.24
CA GLU A 67 -21.38 5.70 -28.22
C GLU A 67 -22.01 5.83 -29.62
N GLY A 68 -21.28 5.51 -30.68
CA GLY A 68 -21.78 5.49 -32.06
C GLY A 68 -21.52 6.73 -32.88
N ARG A 69 -20.71 7.67 -32.39
CA ARG A 69 -20.24 8.83 -33.14
C ARG A 69 -19.11 8.45 -34.09
N THR A 70 -19.44 7.77 -35.20
CA THR A 70 -18.47 7.20 -36.15
C THR A 70 -17.74 8.28 -36.97
N GLU A 71 -18.26 9.50 -37.07
CA GLU A 71 -17.66 10.64 -37.75
C GLU A 71 -16.54 11.33 -36.92
N ALA A 72 -16.34 10.91 -35.67
CA ALA A 72 -15.28 11.43 -34.83
C ALA A 72 -13.90 11.20 -35.51
N SER A 73 -13.01 12.18 -35.40
CA SER A 73 -11.62 12.06 -35.84
C SER A 73 -10.69 12.18 -34.65
N LEU A 74 -9.63 11.37 -34.61
CA LEU A 74 -8.63 11.42 -33.55
C LEU A 74 -7.83 12.74 -33.60
N GLY A 75 -7.60 13.28 -34.81
CA GLY A 75 -6.87 14.53 -34.99
C GLY A 75 -5.39 14.46 -34.61
N ILE A 76 -4.81 13.25 -34.58
CA ILE A 76 -3.39 13.01 -34.28
C ILE A 76 -2.78 12.24 -35.46
N SER A 77 -1.64 12.67 -35.96
CA SER A 77 -0.86 11.91 -36.92
C SER A 77 0.04 10.91 -36.18
N SER A 78 -0.05 9.64 -36.56
CA SER A 78 0.74 8.54 -35.97
C SER A 78 1.54 7.75 -37.03
N GLY A 79 1.63 8.25 -38.28
CA GLY A 79 2.20 7.48 -39.38
C GLY A 79 1.25 6.41 -39.91
N ASP A 80 1.65 5.78 -41.04
CA ASP A 80 0.89 4.72 -41.72
C ASP A 80 1.35 3.30 -41.32
N ASP A 81 2.20 3.20 -40.29
CA ASP A 81 2.71 1.92 -39.80
C ASP A 81 1.61 1.08 -39.12
N GLN A 82 1.85 -0.22 -39.01
CA GLN A 82 0.91 -1.12 -38.34
C GLN A 82 0.92 -0.90 -36.82
N HIS A 83 -0.24 -0.53 -36.30
CA HIS A 83 -0.45 -0.35 -34.86
C HIS A 83 -1.30 -1.49 -34.29
N LEU A 84 -0.98 -1.88 -33.05
CA LEU A 84 -1.77 -2.81 -32.25
C LEU A 84 -2.21 -2.09 -30.98
N VAL A 85 -3.51 -2.21 -30.67
CA VAL A 85 -4.11 -1.63 -29.47
C VAL A 85 -4.98 -2.65 -28.77
N MET A 86 -5.08 -2.53 -27.45
CA MET A 86 -6.07 -3.24 -26.63
C MET A 86 -7.02 -2.19 -26.04
N VAL A 87 -8.31 -2.38 -26.21
CA VAL A 87 -9.34 -1.51 -25.62
C VAL A 87 -10.14 -2.35 -24.64
N SER A 88 -10.17 -1.92 -23.38
CA SER A 88 -10.87 -2.60 -22.30
C SER A 88 -11.98 -1.71 -21.74
N LEU A 89 -13.15 -2.27 -21.45
CA LEU A 89 -14.20 -1.59 -20.70
C LEU A 89 -14.37 -2.30 -19.37
N ALA A 90 -14.00 -1.60 -18.27
CA ALA A 90 -14.21 -2.08 -16.92
C ALA A 90 -15.69 -2.01 -16.56
N ARG A 91 -16.21 -3.09 -15.96
CA ARG A 91 -17.57 -3.20 -15.46
C ARG A 91 -17.58 -3.02 -13.95
N GLN A 92 -18.71 -2.64 -13.37
CA GLN A 92 -18.78 -2.31 -11.95
C GLN A 92 -18.34 -3.45 -11.02
N ASP A 93 -18.89 -4.64 -11.22
CA ASP A 93 -18.71 -5.81 -10.33
C ASP A 93 -18.21 -7.06 -11.08
N ALA A 94 -17.63 -6.88 -12.27
CA ALA A 94 -17.16 -7.96 -13.10
C ALA A 94 -15.86 -7.59 -13.83
N THR A 95 -15.15 -8.61 -14.26
CA THR A 95 -13.94 -8.47 -15.08
C THR A 95 -14.24 -7.67 -16.36
N ALA A 96 -13.30 -6.80 -16.76
CA ALA A 96 -13.41 -6.02 -17.98
C ALA A 96 -13.57 -6.89 -19.24
N ILE A 97 -14.27 -6.37 -20.25
CA ILE A 97 -14.27 -6.91 -21.61
C ILE A 97 -13.18 -6.22 -22.42
N ILE A 98 -12.45 -6.99 -23.22
CA ILE A 98 -11.26 -6.54 -23.94
C ILE A 98 -11.41 -6.83 -25.44
N ALA A 99 -11.14 -5.85 -26.29
CA ALA A 99 -11.04 -6.03 -27.73
C ALA A 99 -9.64 -5.65 -28.23
N ARG A 100 -9.10 -6.45 -29.16
CA ARG A 100 -7.87 -6.16 -29.87
C ARG A 100 -8.17 -5.47 -31.20
N GLY A 101 -7.48 -4.35 -31.47
CA GLY A 101 -7.51 -3.67 -32.75
C GLY A 101 -6.14 -3.66 -33.43
N GLN A 102 -6.16 -3.73 -34.75
CA GLN A 102 -4.99 -3.58 -35.61
C GLN A 102 -5.37 -2.74 -36.82
N GLY A 103 -4.40 -1.96 -37.34
CA GLY A 103 -4.62 -1.15 -38.53
C GLY A 103 -3.37 -0.41 -38.97
N ALA A 104 -3.33 0.00 -40.24
CA ALA A 104 -2.35 0.95 -40.75
C ALA A 104 -2.69 2.34 -40.19
N GLY A 105 -1.91 2.80 -39.22
CA GLY A 105 -2.19 3.97 -38.40
C GLY A 105 -2.96 3.69 -37.13
N LEU A 106 -2.81 4.57 -36.14
CA LEU A 106 -3.43 4.44 -34.80
C LEU A 106 -4.96 4.54 -34.87
N GLU A 107 -5.50 5.50 -35.62
CA GLU A 107 -6.94 5.72 -35.71
C GLU A 107 -7.69 4.48 -36.27
N PRO A 108 -7.25 3.85 -37.39
CA PRO A 108 -7.84 2.59 -37.86
C PRO A 108 -7.77 1.46 -36.82
N ALA A 109 -6.65 1.33 -36.06
CA ALA A 109 -6.52 0.31 -35.04
C ALA A 109 -7.53 0.54 -33.89
N LEU A 110 -7.70 1.77 -33.41
CA LEU A 110 -8.67 2.14 -32.39
C LEU A 110 -10.12 1.89 -32.86
N ARG A 111 -10.46 2.29 -34.10
CA ARG A 111 -11.78 2.02 -34.71
C ARG A 111 -12.08 0.52 -34.77
N ASN A 112 -11.10 -0.28 -35.17
CA ASN A 112 -11.24 -1.73 -35.24
C ASN A 112 -11.52 -2.33 -33.83
N ALA A 113 -10.76 -1.93 -32.80
CA ALA A 113 -11.00 -2.38 -31.44
C ALA A 113 -12.37 -1.92 -30.90
N ALA A 114 -12.69 -0.62 -31.06
CA ALA A 114 -13.95 -0.06 -30.57
C ALA A 114 -15.18 -0.72 -31.23
N SER A 115 -15.14 -0.97 -32.53
CA SER A 115 -16.22 -1.68 -33.24
C SER A 115 -16.45 -3.09 -32.70
N LYS A 116 -15.37 -3.86 -32.47
CA LYS A 116 -15.46 -5.19 -31.86
C LYS A 116 -16.01 -5.13 -30.44
N LEU A 117 -15.51 -4.20 -29.62
CA LEU A 117 -15.93 -4.06 -28.25
C LEU A 117 -17.42 -3.67 -28.15
N ARG A 118 -17.85 -2.69 -28.96
CA ARG A 118 -19.23 -2.19 -28.98
C ARG A 118 -20.24 -3.29 -29.31
N SER A 119 -19.91 -4.22 -30.21
CA SER A 119 -20.82 -5.31 -30.60
C SER A 119 -21.09 -6.34 -29.48
N HIS A 120 -20.34 -6.27 -28.36
CA HIS A 120 -20.43 -7.17 -27.21
C HIS A 120 -20.89 -6.44 -25.93
N LEU A 121 -21.22 -5.15 -26.00
CA LEU A 121 -21.61 -4.34 -24.88
C LEU A 121 -23.03 -3.82 -25.04
N THR A 122 -23.74 -3.70 -23.93
CA THR A 122 -24.99 -2.96 -23.83
C THR A 122 -24.74 -1.46 -23.73
N SER A 123 -25.73 -0.63 -24.06
CA SER A 123 -25.62 0.83 -23.91
C SER A 123 -25.34 1.23 -22.48
N SER A 124 -25.93 0.55 -21.49
CA SER A 124 -25.71 0.81 -20.06
C SER A 124 -24.27 0.46 -19.64
N GLU A 125 -23.68 -0.61 -20.15
CA GLU A 125 -22.27 -0.94 -19.88
C GLU A 125 -21.33 0.11 -20.49
N ILE A 126 -21.63 0.61 -21.70
CA ILE A 126 -20.85 1.67 -22.33
C ILE A 126 -20.92 2.96 -21.49
N GLU A 127 -22.12 3.37 -21.06
CA GLU A 127 -22.34 4.59 -20.29
C GLU A 127 -21.65 4.55 -18.92
N ASN A 128 -21.78 3.42 -18.19
CA ASN A 128 -21.33 3.31 -16.80
C ASN A 128 -19.96 2.63 -16.67
N GLY A 129 -19.45 2.03 -17.73
CA GLY A 129 -18.16 1.36 -17.75
C GLY A 129 -17.00 2.35 -17.88
N ARG A 130 -15.86 2.01 -17.31
CA ARG A 130 -14.63 2.82 -17.41
C ARG A 130 -13.77 2.30 -18.55
N LEU A 131 -13.34 3.20 -19.41
CA LEU A 131 -12.56 2.89 -20.60
C LEU A 131 -11.05 2.88 -20.28
N LYS A 132 -10.36 1.85 -20.75
CA LYS A 132 -8.89 1.75 -20.77
C LYS A 132 -8.42 1.46 -22.19
N VAL A 133 -7.33 2.09 -22.60
CA VAL A 133 -6.66 1.86 -23.88
C VAL A 133 -5.19 1.57 -23.63
N ASP A 134 -4.71 0.45 -24.17
CA ASP A 134 -3.30 0.07 -24.13
C ASP A 134 -2.75 0.10 -25.57
N LEU A 135 -1.73 0.92 -25.78
CA LEU A 135 -1.04 1.11 -27.05
C LEU A 135 0.23 0.27 -27.07
N ALA A 136 0.39 -0.62 -28.01
CA ALA A 136 1.64 -1.37 -28.15
C ALA A 136 2.79 -0.42 -28.48
N LEU A 137 3.86 -0.46 -27.69
CA LEU A 137 5.09 0.31 -27.90
C LEU A 137 6.10 -0.42 -28.79
N GLY A 138 5.89 -1.71 -29.01
CA GLY A 138 6.72 -2.60 -29.80
C GLY A 138 6.61 -4.03 -29.30
N ALA A 139 7.07 -4.97 -30.08
CA ALA A 139 7.16 -6.37 -29.70
C ALA A 139 8.53 -6.91 -30.06
N ASP A 140 9.07 -7.75 -29.15
CA ASP A 140 10.36 -8.41 -29.37
C ASP A 140 10.26 -9.47 -30.49
N PRO A 141 11.38 -9.94 -31.05
CA PRO A 141 11.40 -11.09 -31.95
C PRO A 141 10.68 -12.30 -31.37
N ALA A 142 10.18 -13.16 -32.26
CA ALA A 142 9.55 -14.40 -31.81
C ALA A 142 10.56 -15.27 -31.06
N GLU A 143 10.15 -15.74 -29.89
CA GLU A 143 10.86 -16.68 -29.04
C GLU A 143 10.03 -17.96 -28.89
N ARG A 144 10.62 -18.99 -28.29
CA ARG A 144 9.93 -20.25 -28.02
C ARG A 144 9.95 -20.57 -26.54
N PHE A 145 8.87 -21.09 -26.03
CA PHE A 145 8.87 -21.71 -24.72
C PHE A 145 9.97 -22.80 -24.68
N ASP A 146 10.76 -22.80 -23.62
CA ASP A 146 11.87 -23.75 -23.44
C ASP A 146 11.40 -25.22 -23.31
N ALA A 147 12.33 -26.15 -23.07
CA ALA A 147 12.02 -27.57 -22.93
C ALA A 147 11.04 -27.87 -21.77
N ASP A 148 11.03 -27.03 -20.74
CA ASP A 148 10.15 -27.11 -19.58
C ASP A 148 8.81 -26.36 -19.79
N GLY A 149 8.62 -25.68 -20.94
CA GLY A 149 7.44 -24.86 -21.22
C GLY A 149 7.48 -23.50 -20.54
N ARG A 150 8.66 -22.91 -20.31
CA ARG A 150 8.87 -21.60 -19.67
C ARG A 150 9.22 -20.54 -20.69
N ALA A 151 8.79 -19.33 -20.41
CA ALA A 151 9.12 -18.13 -21.18
C ALA A 151 9.88 -17.13 -20.29
N ASP A 152 10.86 -16.45 -20.85
CA ASP A 152 11.58 -15.36 -20.19
C ASP A 152 10.77 -14.06 -20.31
N ILE A 153 9.93 -13.78 -19.32
CA ILE A 153 8.97 -12.67 -19.33
C ILE A 153 8.97 -11.96 -17.98
N ASP A 154 9.21 -10.65 -17.96
CA ASP A 154 8.87 -9.82 -16.81
C ASP A 154 7.36 -9.60 -16.75
N ARG A 155 6.66 -10.44 -15.97
CA ARG A 155 5.20 -10.40 -15.81
C ARG A 155 4.65 -9.05 -15.32
N SER A 156 5.49 -8.15 -14.83
CA SER A 156 5.08 -6.84 -14.37
C SER A 156 5.16 -5.76 -15.45
N LEU A 157 5.88 -6.04 -16.54
CA LEU A 157 6.14 -5.11 -17.64
C LEU A 157 5.64 -5.65 -18.98
N ASP A 158 5.86 -6.96 -19.21
CA ASP A 158 5.65 -7.54 -20.53
C ASP A 158 4.29 -8.21 -20.62
N GLY A 159 3.49 -7.83 -21.61
CA GLY A 159 2.43 -8.65 -22.13
C GLY A 159 3.00 -9.76 -23.02
N VAL A 160 2.16 -10.71 -23.39
CA VAL A 160 2.53 -11.88 -24.20
C VAL A 160 1.62 -11.98 -25.43
N TRP A 161 2.22 -12.11 -26.59
CA TRP A 161 1.51 -12.55 -27.78
C TRP A 161 1.79 -14.02 -28.07
N LEU A 162 0.81 -14.88 -27.86
CA LEU A 162 0.85 -16.30 -28.19
C LEU A 162 0.54 -16.45 -29.67
N LEU A 163 1.57 -16.76 -30.50
CA LEU A 163 1.44 -16.73 -31.96
C LEU A 163 0.54 -17.83 -32.50
N ASP A 164 0.66 -19.05 -31.97
CA ASP A 164 -0.17 -20.21 -32.39
C ASP A 164 -1.68 -19.97 -32.15
N ALA A 165 -2.02 -19.16 -31.13
CA ALA A 165 -3.41 -18.86 -30.77
C ALA A 165 -3.86 -17.47 -31.23
N ASP A 166 -3.00 -16.70 -31.85
CA ASP A 166 -3.17 -15.26 -32.17
C ASP A 166 -3.77 -14.45 -30.99
N LEU A 167 -3.33 -14.74 -29.77
CA LEU A 167 -3.86 -14.18 -28.53
C LEU A 167 -2.83 -13.27 -27.86
N VAL A 168 -3.19 -12.01 -27.69
CA VAL A 168 -2.41 -11.02 -26.92
C VAL A 168 -2.98 -10.92 -25.50
N LEU A 169 -2.10 -11.04 -24.51
CA LEU A 169 -2.41 -10.90 -23.08
C LEU A 169 -1.60 -9.72 -22.50
N LEU A 170 -2.26 -8.83 -21.78
CA LEU A 170 -1.61 -7.73 -21.09
C LEU A 170 -0.84 -8.23 -19.84
N ALA A 171 0.20 -7.50 -19.43
CA ALA A 171 0.93 -7.81 -18.20
C ALA A 171 0.00 -7.89 -16.97
N GLU A 172 -0.97 -6.97 -16.88
CA GLU A 172 -1.97 -6.93 -15.81
C GLU A 172 -2.89 -8.17 -15.80
N GLU A 173 -3.23 -8.73 -16.96
CA GLU A 173 -3.98 -9.99 -17.02
C GLU A 173 -3.13 -11.16 -16.54
N LEU A 174 -1.86 -11.21 -16.96
CA LEU A 174 -0.92 -12.25 -16.53
C LEU A 174 -0.78 -12.27 -15.00
N LEU A 175 -0.71 -11.09 -14.39
CA LEU A 175 -0.59 -10.94 -12.94
C LEU A 175 -1.91 -11.19 -12.21
N SER A 176 -2.99 -10.47 -12.56
CA SER A 176 -4.25 -10.47 -11.81
C SER A 176 -4.99 -11.82 -11.89
N ARG A 177 -4.76 -12.58 -12.94
CA ARG A 177 -5.37 -13.90 -13.18
C ARG A 177 -4.41 -15.06 -12.96
N ARG A 178 -3.17 -14.77 -12.58
CA ARG A 178 -2.12 -15.79 -12.41
C ARG A 178 -1.98 -16.67 -13.66
N LEU A 179 -2.11 -16.06 -14.84
CA LEU A 179 -2.01 -16.80 -16.11
C LEU A 179 -0.59 -17.28 -16.38
N MET A 180 0.41 -16.62 -15.77
CA MET A 180 1.80 -17.03 -15.77
C MET A 180 2.33 -17.07 -14.34
N ASN A 181 3.10 -18.09 -13.98
CA ASN A 181 3.72 -18.20 -12.66
C ASN A 181 5.09 -17.46 -12.61
N SER A 182 5.76 -17.48 -11.44
CA SER A 182 7.05 -16.81 -11.26
C SER A 182 8.20 -17.44 -12.03
N SER A 183 8.03 -18.69 -12.48
CA SER A 183 9.03 -19.41 -13.25
C SER A 183 8.84 -19.23 -14.77
N GLY A 184 7.88 -18.40 -15.20
CA GLY A 184 7.60 -18.19 -16.63
C GLY A 184 6.65 -19.23 -17.26
N ASP A 185 6.06 -20.15 -16.47
CA ASP A 185 5.15 -21.16 -17.03
C ASP A 185 3.75 -20.57 -17.28
N LEU A 186 3.25 -20.67 -18.51
CA LEU A 186 1.89 -20.30 -18.86
C LEU A 186 0.88 -21.33 -18.30
N GLN A 187 -0.05 -20.86 -17.48
CA GLN A 187 -1.05 -21.68 -16.81
C GLN A 187 -2.26 -21.96 -17.72
N SER A 188 -2.12 -22.84 -18.71
CA SER A 188 -3.11 -23.08 -19.78
C SER A 188 -4.51 -23.40 -19.25
N LYS A 189 -4.65 -24.13 -18.12
CA LYS A 189 -5.95 -24.41 -17.50
C LYS A 189 -6.63 -23.13 -16.98
N ARG A 190 -5.84 -22.21 -16.39
CA ARG A 190 -6.34 -20.92 -15.89
C ARG A 190 -6.68 -19.99 -17.05
N LEU A 191 -5.84 -19.97 -18.10
CA LEU A 191 -6.10 -19.19 -19.28
C LEU A 191 -7.43 -19.60 -19.93
N ARG A 192 -7.67 -20.90 -20.16
CA ARG A 192 -8.95 -21.37 -20.71
C ARG A 192 -10.14 -20.99 -19.83
N ARG A 193 -10.01 -21.10 -18.49
CA ARG A 193 -11.08 -20.67 -17.57
C ARG A 193 -11.35 -19.17 -17.71
N TYR A 194 -10.30 -18.36 -17.73
CA TYR A 194 -10.41 -16.91 -17.87
C TYR A 194 -11.08 -16.50 -19.18
N LEU A 195 -10.70 -17.10 -20.29
CA LEU A 195 -11.33 -16.83 -21.59
C LEU A 195 -12.80 -17.27 -21.64
N ALA A 196 -13.16 -18.36 -20.94
CA ALA A 196 -14.54 -18.82 -20.83
C ALA A 196 -15.47 -17.88 -20.04
N GLU A 197 -14.92 -16.91 -19.30
CA GLU A 197 -15.70 -15.84 -18.65
C GLU A 197 -16.23 -14.78 -19.65
N GLY A 198 -15.93 -14.93 -20.94
CA GLY A 198 -16.39 -13.98 -21.97
C GLY A 198 -15.67 -12.64 -21.94
N VAL A 199 -14.40 -12.64 -21.53
CA VAL A 199 -13.58 -11.42 -21.38
C VAL A 199 -13.03 -10.88 -22.70
N ARG A 200 -13.21 -11.58 -23.82
CA ARG A 200 -12.75 -11.15 -25.15
C ARG A 200 -13.91 -10.81 -26.09
N ALA A 201 -13.73 -9.75 -26.85
CA ALA A 201 -14.60 -9.31 -27.92
C ALA A 201 -13.82 -9.24 -29.27
N PRO A 202 -14.07 -10.12 -30.26
CA PRO A 202 -14.92 -11.30 -30.16
C PRO A 202 -14.38 -12.37 -29.20
N ALA A 203 -15.23 -13.35 -28.87
CA ALA A 203 -14.84 -14.47 -28.01
C ALA A 203 -13.66 -15.25 -28.63
N VAL A 204 -12.71 -15.62 -27.79
CA VAL A 204 -11.51 -16.38 -28.18
C VAL A 204 -11.49 -17.71 -27.46
N THR A 205 -11.31 -18.80 -28.20
CA THR A 205 -11.09 -20.13 -27.65
C THR A 205 -9.66 -20.57 -27.95
N VAL A 206 -8.95 -21.06 -26.93
CA VAL A 206 -7.59 -21.58 -27.09
C VAL A 206 -7.61 -23.10 -26.91
N GLU A 207 -7.25 -23.80 -27.95
CA GLU A 207 -7.15 -25.26 -27.95
C GLU A 207 -5.75 -25.73 -27.50
N GLY A 208 -5.67 -26.96 -27.05
CA GLY A 208 -4.42 -27.60 -26.67
C GLY A 208 -3.70 -26.94 -25.48
N ASN A 209 -2.37 -26.92 -25.50
CA ASN A 209 -1.51 -26.26 -24.53
C ASN A 209 -0.69 -25.13 -25.20
N PRO A 210 -1.13 -23.87 -25.11
CA PRO A 210 -0.47 -22.76 -25.78
C PRO A 210 0.93 -22.46 -25.22
N GLY A 211 1.23 -22.86 -23.98
CA GLY A 211 2.57 -22.74 -23.35
C GLY A 211 3.40 -24.01 -23.40
N ARG A 212 3.12 -24.92 -24.35
CA ARG A 212 3.94 -26.13 -24.53
C ARG A 212 5.35 -25.79 -24.99
N SER A 213 6.33 -26.67 -24.70
CA SER A 213 7.68 -26.58 -25.24
C SER A 213 7.66 -26.38 -26.77
N GLY A 214 8.42 -25.39 -27.23
CA GLY A 214 8.55 -25.04 -28.63
C GLY A 214 7.41 -24.21 -29.23
N ALA A 215 6.31 -23.95 -28.51
CA ALA A 215 5.29 -22.99 -28.94
C ALA A 215 5.91 -21.57 -29.02
N GLU A 216 5.46 -20.78 -30.01
CA GLU A 216 6.05 -19.47 -30.26
C GLU A 216 5.28 -18.36 -29.53
N TYR A 217 6.03 -17.42 -28.97
CA TYR A 217 5.48 -16.21 -28.33
C TYR A 217 6.34 -14.99 -28.67
N ARG A 218 5.78 -13.79 -28.41
CA ARG A 218 6.51 -12.53 -28.40
C ARG A 218 6.23 -11.78 -27.08
N ARG A 219 7.24 -11.13 -26.55
CA ARG A 219 7.05 -10.11 -25.51
C ARG A 219 6.57 -8.84 -26.18
N ILE A 220 5.62 -8.17 -25.56
CA ILE A 220 5.05 -6.94 -26.06
C ILE A 220 4.82 -5.96 -24.91
N ARG A 221 5.24 -4.71 -25.09
CA ARG A 221 5.06 -3.65 -24.08
C ARG A 221 3.98 -2.69 -24.50
N PHE A 222 3.28 -2.14 -23.51
CA PHE A 222 2.16 -1.23 -23.73
C PHE A 222 2.31 0.05 -22.92
N ALA A 223 1.82 1.16 -23.50
CA ALA A 223 1.49 2.37 -22.79
C ALA A 223 -0.02 2.33 -22.49
N GLY A 224 -0.39 2.32 -21.22
CA GLY A 224 -1.78 2.27 -20.78
C GLY A 224 -2.31 3.67 -20.44
N LEU A 225 -3.54 3.93 -20.88
CA LEU A 225 -4.33 5.12 -20.51
C LEU A 225 -5.69 4.64 -20.00
N ILE A 226 -6.19 5.23 -18.91
CA ILE A 226 -7.50 4.91 -18.35
C ILE A 226 -8.26 6.18 -17.98
N GLU A 227 -9.60 6.13 -18.07
CA GLU A 227 -10.44 7.17 -17.51
C GLU A 227 -10.33 7.19 -15.99
N GLY A 228 -9.92 8.32 -15.43
CA GLY A 228 -9.79 8.50 -13.99
C GLY A 228 -11.14 8.46 -13.28
N ALA A 229 -11.16 8.05 -12.01
CA ALA A 229 -12.37 8.03 -11.19
C ALA A 229 -13.01 9.43 -11.00
N ALA A 230 -12.17 10.48 -10.98
CA ALA A 230 -12.61 11.88 -10.91
C ALA A 230 -12.78 12.52 -12.30
N GLY A 231 -12.71 11.73 -13.38
CA GLY A 231 -12.68 12.21 -14.75
C GLY A 231 -11.25 12.42 -15.28
N GLY A 232 -11.13 12.72 -16.58
CA GLY A 232 -9.85 12.92 -17.24
C GLY A 232 -9.12 11.63 -17.60
N THR A 233 -7.90 11.77 -18.06
CA THR A 233 -7.04 10.65 -18.48
C THR A 233 -5.93 10.41 -17.47
N VAL A 234 -5.78 9.17 -17.03
CA VAL A 234 -4.70 8.71 -16.14
C VAL A 234 -3.75 7.84 -16.94
N ALA A 235 -2.48 8.20 -16.98
CA ALA A 235 -1.43 7.37 -17.55
C ALA A 235 -1.05 6.26 -16.57
N LEU A 236 -0.86 5.05 -17.09
CA LEU A 236 -0.51 3.88 -16.28
C LEU A 236 0.96 3.48 -16.50
N TYR A 237 1.58 3.03 -15.41
CA TYR A 237 2.86 2.32 -15.42
C TYR A 237 2.66 0.97 -14.72
N ARG A 238 2.92 -0.11 -15.43
CA ARG A 238 2.69 -1.48 -14.93
C ARG A 238 1.27 -1.68 -14.37
N GLY A 239 0.27 -1.09 -15.04
CA GLY A 239 -1.14 -1.18 -14.66
C GLY A 239 -1.55 -0.32 -13.46
N ASN A 240 -0.65 0.46 -12.87
CA ASN A 240 -0.97 1.40 -11.78
C ASN A 240 -0.91 2.84 -12.30
N PRO A 241 -1.67 3.79 -11.70
CA PRO A 241 -1.46 5.21 -11.98
C PRO A 241 0.02 5.57 -11.87
N ARG A 242 0.58 6.22 -12.90
CA ARG A 242 2.02 6.50 -12.97
C ARG A 242 2.45 7.46 -11.86
N ASP A 243 1.69 8.51 -11.67
CA ASP A 243 1.98 9.60 -10.74
C ASP A 243 0.79 9.75 -9.77
N PRO A 244 0.72 8.95 -8.70
CA PRO A 244 -0.33 9.10 -7.70
C PRO A 244 -0.11 10.39 -6.93
N GLY A 245 -1.16 11.21 -6.83
CA GLY A 245 -1.10 12.46 -6.10
C GLY A 245 -0.98 12.26 -4.59
N THR A 246 -0.23 13.13 -3.93
CA THR A 246 0.00 13.12 -2.47
C THR A 246 -0.48 14.40 -1.78
N SER A 247 -1.41 15.13 -2.40
CA SER A 247 -2.06 16.26 -1.73
C SER A 247 -2.87 15.79 -0.51
N PRO A 248 -3.12 16.66 0.48
CA PRO A 248 -3.90 16.28 1.66
C PRO A 248 -5.26 15.65 1.36
N GLN A 249 -5.93 16.05 0.27
CA GLN A 249 -7.21 15.46 -0.13
C GLN A 249 -7.02 14.06 -0.73
N GLU A 250 -6.05 13.88 -1.62
CA GLU A 250 -5.77 12.57 -2.24
C GLU A 250 -5.32 11.54 -1.21
N LEU A 251 -4.55 11.96 -0.19
CA LEU A 251 -4.17 11.11 0.94
C LEU A 251 -5.40 10.69 1.77
N LEU A 252 -6.33 11.63 2.02
CA LEU A 252 -7.59 11.31 2.71
C LEU A 252 -8.44 10.34 1.91
N ASP A 253 -8.59 10.57 0.61
CA ASP A 253 -9.38 9.72 -0.28
C ASP A 253 -8.80 8.30 -0.35
N ALA A 254 -7.48 8.17 -0.35
CA ALA A 254 -6.81 6.88 -0.33
C ALA A 254 -6.99 6.16 1.03
N ALA A 255 -6.89 6.88 2.14
CA ALA A 255 -7.15 6.35 3.47
C ALA A 255 -8.63 5.92 3.61
N ASP A 256 -9.59 6.73 3.15
CA ASP A 256 -11.02 6.40 3.14
C ASP A 256 -11.29 5.13 2.31
N ARG A 257 -10.71 5.01 1.11
CA ARG A 257 -10.82 3.76 0.33
C ARG A 257 -10.33 2.54 1.11
N GLY A 258 -9.21 2.67 1.87
CA GLY A 258 -8.72 1.63 2.77
C GLY A 258 -9.71 1.31 3.89
N GLY A 259 -10.30 2.33 4.48
CA GLY A 259 -11.36 2.19 5.49
C GLY A 259 -12.59 1.47 4.93
N ARG A 260 -13.07 1.86 3.73
CA ARG A 260 -14.19 1.17 3.07
C ARG A 260 -13.89 -0.31 2.79
N TYR A 261 -12.63 -0.66 2.49
CA TYR A 261 -12.21 -2.06 2.41
C TYR A 261 -12.40 -2.77 3.75
N LEU A 262 -11.95 -2.21 4.88
CA LEU A 262 -12.14 -2.79 6.21
C LEU A 262 -13.62 -2.96 6.56
N LEU A 263 -14.46 -1.97 6.26
CA LEU A 263 -15.92 -2.06 6.48
C LEU A 263 -16.56 -3.22 5.70
N ARG A 264 -16.19 -3.41 4.42
CA ARG A 264 -16.70 -4.52 3.59
C ARG A 264 -16.25 -5.89 4.08
N HIS A 265 -15.08 -5.97 4.69
CA HIS A 265 -14.50 -7.21 5.19
C HIS A 265 -14.73 -7.45 6.68
N GLN A 266 -15.44 -6.56 7.39
CA GLN A 266 -15.88 -6.81 8.74
C GLN A 266 -17.11 -7.72 8.76
N LEU A 267 -17.08 -8.77 9.56
CA LEU A 267 -18.19 -9.70 9.74
C LEU A 267 -19.17 -9.17 10.80
N LYS A 268 -20.33 -9.81 10.91
CA LYS A 268 -21.41 -9.37 11.82
C LYS A 268 -21.03 -9.44 13.30
N ASP A 269 -20.14 -10.36 13.66
CA ASP A 269 -19.63 -10.53 15.03
C ASP A 269 -18.52 -9.52 15.39
N GLY A 270 -18.12 -8.65 14.48
CA GLY A 270 -17.06 -7.67 14.66
C GLY A 270 -15.67 -8.14 14.21
N SER A 271 -15.50 -9.43 13.92
CA SER A 271 -14.25 -9.95 13.31
C SER A 271 -14.07 -9.47 11.87
N PHE A 272 -12.91 -9.73 11.28
CA PHE A 272 -12.61 -9.37 9.89
C PHE A 272 -12.28 -10.62 9.06
N ASN A 273 -12.53 -10.57 7.76
CA ASN A 273 -11.81 -11.40 6.81
C ASN A 273 -10.33 -11.04 6.89
N TYR A 274 -9.55 -11.84 7.61
CA TYR A 274 -8.18 -11.52 8.02
C TYR A 274 -7.23 -11.25 6.86
N SER A 275 -7.32 -12.06 5.82
CA SER A 275 -6.53 -11.94 4.59
C SER A 275 -7.36 -12.38 3.40
N TYR A 276 -7.30 -11.62 2.31
CA TYR A 276 -7.98 -11.87 1.05
C TYR A 276 -6.97 -11.92 -0.10
N GLU A 277 -7.05 -12.96 -0.94
CA GLU A 277 -6.26 -13.10 -2.15
C GLU A 277 -7.14 -12.80 -3.38
N PRO A 278 -7.09 -11.56 -3.91
CA PRO A 278 -8.02 -11.12 -4.95
C PRO A 278 -7.85 -11.86 -6.29
N LYS A 279 -6.65 -12.39 -6.58
CA LYS A 279 -6.40 -13.17 -7.79
C LYS A 279 -7.07 -14.55 -7.78
N MET A 280 -7.48 -15.01 -6.61
CA MET A 280 -8.09 -16.33 -6.38
C MET A 280 -9.53 -16.23 -5.89
N ASP A 281 -9.97 -15.04 -5.49
CA ASP A 281 -11.22 -14.79 -4.78
C ASP A 281 -11.34 -15.71 -3.54
N THR A 282 -10.33 -15.68 -2.68
CA THR A 282 -10.28 -16.55 -1.49
C THR A 282 -9.91 -15.77 -0.24
N VAL A 283 -10.61 -16.10 0.85
CA VAL A 283 -10.34 -15.58 2.20
C VAL A 283 -9.54 -16.64 2.97
N SER A 284 -8.58 -16.21 3.78
CA SER A 284 -7.81 -17.07 4.68
C SER A 284 -8.61 -17.39 5.94
N ASP A 285 -8.48 -18.60 6.44
CA ASP A 285 -8.99 -19.08 7.73
C ASP A 285 -8.11 -18.68 8.94
N LYS A 286 -6.92 -18.12 8.68
CA LYS A 286 -6.01 -17.61 9.73
C LYS A 286 -6.58 -16.37 10.38
N TYR A 287 -6.20 -16.15 11.64
CA TYR A 287 -6.55 -14.94 12.38
C TYR A 287 -5.41 -14.48 13.30
N ASN A 288 -5.37 -13.17 13.61
CA ASN A 288 -4.38 -12.60 14.52
C ASN A 288 -5.00 -11.41 15.27
N LEU A 289 -5.16 -11.56 16.59
CA LEU A 289 -5.83 -10.57 17.44
C LEU A 289 -5.07 -9.25 17.56
N LEU A 290 -3.74 -9.28 17.54
CA LEU A 290 -2.91 -8.07 17.53
C LEU A 290 -3.21 -7.20 16.30
N ARG A 291 -3.27 -7.80 15.10
CA ARG A 291 -3.60 -7.08 13.86
C ARG A 291 -5.07 -6.65 13.81
N HIS A 292 -5.95 -7.41 14.45
CA HIS A 292 -7.34 -7.00 14.65
C HIS A 292 -7.42 -5.71 15.47
N ALA A 293 -6.71 -5.63 16.60
CA ALA A 293 -6.65 -4.44 17.44
C ALA A 293 -6.12 -3.22 16.67
N GLY A 294 -5.05 -3.40 15.87
CA GLY A 294 -4.53 -2.36 14.98
C GLY A 294 -5.55 -1.90 13.94
N SER A 295 -6.37 -2.81 13.40
CA SER A 295 -7.43 -2.44 12.45
C SER A 295 -8.54 -1.63 13.13
N CYS A 296 -8.90 -1.94 14.37
CA CYS A 296 -9.83 -1.11 15.16
C CYS A 296 -9.25 0.29 15.40
N TYR A 297 -7.96 0.39 15.72
CA TYR A 297 -7.26 1.66 15.88
C TYR A 297 -7.36 2.52 14.61
N ALA A 298 -7.03 1.97 13.43
CA ALA A 298 -7.13 2.69 12.16
C ALA A 298 -8.56 3.13 11.81
N LEU A 299 -9.58 2.34 12.16
CA LEU A 299 -10.97 2.75 12.00
C LEU A 299 -11.33 3.98 12.85
N VAL A 300 -10.77 4.08 14.07
CA VAL A 300 -10.96 5.26 14.91
C VAL A 300 -10.24 6.48 14.31
N GLU A 301 -9.01 6.32 13.79
CA GLU A 301 -8.30 7.40 13.10
C GLU A 301 -9.10 7.92 11.88
N LEU A 302 -9.72 7.01 11.10
CA LEU A 302 -10.60 7.37 10.00
C LEU A 302 -11.83 8.13 10.47
N TYR A 303 -12.46 7.69 11.56
CA TYR A 303 -13.58 8.44 12.16
C TYR A 303 -13.17 9.86 12.53
N GLN A 304 -12.03 10.05 13.18
CA GLN A 304 -11.51 11.37 13.53
C GLN A 304 -11.20 12.23 12.31
N ALA A 305 -10.71 11.62 11.23
CA ALA A 305 -10.34 12.34 10.00
C ALA A 305 -11.53 12.71 9.11
N THR A 306 -12.63 11.92 9.15
CA THR A 306 -13.76 12.04 8.21
C THR A 306 -15.07 12.43 8.88
N GLY A 307 -15.24 12.15 10.18
CA GLY A 307 -16.51 12.26 10.89
C GLY A 307 -17.56 11.19 10.50
N ASP A 308 -17.18 10.17 9.72
CA ASP A 308 -18.11 9.14 9.26
C ASP A 308 -18.37 8.10 10.36
N ASP A 309 -19.61 8.09 10.87
CA ASP A 309 -20.06 7.17 11.92
C ASP A 309 -19.95 5.69 11.57
N ALA A 310 -19.86 5.33 10.29
CA ALA A 310 -19.66 3.95 9.88
C ALA A 310 -18.32 3.39 10.43
N TYR A 311 -17.27 4.22 10.46
CA TYR A 311 -15.97 3.85 11.02
C TYR A 311 -16.04 3.70 12.53
N ARG A 312 -16.69 4.62 13.24
CA ARG A 312 -16.90 4.54 14.68
C ARG A 312 -17.65 3.27 15.07
N ALA A 313 -18.76 2.98 14.38
CA ALA A 313 -19.57 1.79 14.65
C ALA A 313 -18.81 0.48 14.33
N ALA A 314 -17.97 0.48 13.31
CA ALA A 314 -17.13 -0.67 12.98
C ALA A 314 -16.01 -0.87 14.01
N ALA A 315 -15.37 0.20 14.47
CA ALA A 315 -14.38 0.14 15.55
C ALA A 315 -14.99 -0.41 16.85
N ASP A 316 -16.18 0.06 17.20
CA ASP A 316 -16.94 -0.38 18.37
C ASP A 316 -17.20 -1.89 18.33
N ARG A 317 -17.77 -2.41 17.23
CA ARG A 317 -18.01 -3.85 17.07
C ARG A 317 -16.71 -4.66 17.08
N GLY A 318 -15.63 -4.13 16.48
CA GLY A 318 -14.33 -4.77 16.49
C GLY A 318 -13.73 -4.86 17.90
N LEU A 319 -13.83 -3.79 18.69
CA LEU A 319 -13.39 -3.79 20.08
C LEU A 319 -14.20 -4.79 20.94
N GLU A 320 -15.52 -4.85 20.77
CA GLU A 320 -16.34 -5.86 21.47
C GLU A 320 -15.88 -7.27 21.14
N TYR A 321 -15.66 -7.59 19.87
CA TYR A 321 -15.11 -8.89 19.46
C TYR A 321 -13.75 -9.17 20.10
N LEU A 322 -12.83 -8.21 20.09
CA LEU A 322 -11.50 -8.35 20.68
C LEU A 322 -11.58 -8.65 22.18
N LEU A 323 -12.45 -7.97 22.89
CA LEU A 323 -12.63 -8.12 24.33
C LEU A 323 -13.19 -9.49 24.75
N THR A 324 -13.79 -10.26 23.85
CA THR A 324 -14.17 -11.66 24.12
C THR A 324 -12.97 -12.58 24.37
N PHE A 325 -11.77 -12.17 23.95
CA PHE A 325 -10.51 -12.91 24.18
C PHE A 325 -9.73 -12.43 25.41
N ALA A 326 -10.26 -11.45 26.15
CA ALA A 326 -9.61 -10.98 27.37
C ALA A 326 -9.80 -12.01 28.49
N ARG A 327 -8.70 -12.37 29.15
CA ARG A 327 -8.70 -13.32 30.30
C ARG A 327 -7.97 -12.72 31.49
N PRO A 328 -8.41 -13.05 32.74
CA PRO A 328 -7.67 -12.72 33.95
C PRO A 328 -6.35 -13.52 34.01
N PRO A 329 -5.49 -13.26 35.02
CA PRO A 329 -4.29 -14.06 35.27
C PRO A 329 -4.60 -15.56 35.37
N LYS A 330 -3.62 -16.42 35.01
CA LYS A 330 -3.73 -17.85 35.28
C LYS A 330 -3.70 -18.14 36.78
N GLU A 331 -4.12 -19.32 37.19
CA GLU A 331 -4.29 -19.70 38.61
C GLU A 331 -3.01 -19.51 39.44
N THR A 332 -1.83 -19.70 38.88
CA THR A 332 -0.54 -19.47 39.58
C THR A 332 -0.25 -18.01 39.90
N ASP A 333 -0.88 -17.09 39.19
CA ASP A 333 -0.67 -15.65 39.30
C ASP A 333 -1.96 -14.92 39.74
N ARG A 334 -2.90 -15.64 40.39
CA ARG A 334 -4.22 -15.13 40.78
C ARG A 334 -4.21 -14.00 41.81
N ASP A 335 -3.07 -13.75 42.45
CA ASP A 335 -2.84 -12.59 43.32
C ASP A 335 -2.66 -11.30 42.52
N GLN A 336 -2.40 -11.39 41.21
CA GLN A 336 -2.30 -10.27 40.29
C GLN A 336 -3.69 -9.83 39.80
N THR A 337 -3.80 -8.57 39.43
CA THR A 337 -5.05 -7.99 38.92
C THR A 337 -4.80 -7.38 37.53
N PHE A 338 -4.97 -8.18 36.47
CA PHE A 338 -4.86 -7.74 35.09
C PHE A 338 -5.81 -8.50 34.16
N GLU A 339 -5.90 -8.05 32.92
CA GLU A 339 -6.48 -8.78 31.79
C GLU A 339 -5.51 -8.78 30.63
N ALA A 340 -5.44 -9.90 29.90
CA ALA A 340 -4.62 -10.01 28.70
C ALA A 340 -5.44 -10.57 27.54
N ILE A 341 -5.15 -10.14 26.31
CA ILE A 341 -5.74 -10.70 25.09
C ILE A 341 -5.05 -12.02 24.77
N VAL A 342 -5.78 -13.11 24.92
CA VAL A 342 -5.26 -14.47 24.78
C VAL A 342 -5.63 -15.07 23.42
N SER A 343 -4.62 -15.40 22.64
CA SER A 343 -4.78 -16.07 21.34
C SER A 343 -5.24 -17.52 21.51
N PRO A 344 -5.85 -18.16 20.50
CA PRO A 344 -6.29 -19.56 20.57
C PRO A 344 -5.20 -20.57 20.95
N GLY A 345 -3.92 -20.22 20.79
CA GLY A 345 -2.78 -21.02 21.23
C GLY A 345 -2.40 -20.86 22.71
N GLU A 346 -3.29 -20.34 23.57
CA GLU A 346 -3.06 -20.15 25.01
C GLU A 346 -1.88 -19.22 25.35
N GLU A 347 -1.55 -18.29 24.43
CA GLU A 347 -0.54 -17.26 24.63
C GLU A 347 -1.17 -15.86 24.60
N ALA A 348 -0.73 -14.99 25.50
CA ALA A 348 -0.95 -13.55 25.44
C ALA A 348 0.35 -12.85 25.00
N LYS A 349 0.23 -12.00 23.98
CA LYS A 349 1.34 -11.19 23.48
C LYS A 349 1.29 -9.81 24.11
N LEU A 350 2.44 -9.29 24.53
CA LEU A 350 2.55 -7.93 25.07
C LEU A 350 1.90 -6.92 24.11
N GLY A 351 2.27 -6.97 22.81
CA GLY A 351 1.71 -6.10 21.78
C GLY A 351 0.20 -6.27 21.56
N GLY A 352 -0.37 -7.46 21.85
CA GLY A 352 -1.82 -7.67 21.75
C GLY A 352 -2.61 -6.84 22.76
N ALA A 353 -2.17 -6.81 24.02
CA ALA A 353 -2.74 -5.97 25.06
C ALA A 353 -2.45 -4.48 24.81
N ALA A 354 -1.22 -4.15 24.37
CA ALA A 354 -0.82 -2.78 24.06
C ALA A 354 -1.70 -2.15 22.95
N LEU A 355 -1.88 -2.86 21.83
CA LEU A 355 -2.74 -2.36 20.74
C LEU A 355 -4.22 -2.32 21.13
N ALA A 356 -4.69 -3.22 22.02
CA ALA A 356 -6.04 -3.13 22.57
C ALA A 356 -6.22 -1.84 23.38
N VAL A 357 -5.26 -1.51 24.27
CA VAL A 357 -5.25 -0.25 25.04
C VAL A 357 -5.23 0.93 24.09
N LEU A 358 -4.34 0.94 23.10
CA LEU A 358 -4.25 2.03 22.09
C LEU A 358 -5.58 2.25 21.38
N ALA A 359 -6.23 1.19 20.91
CA ALA A 359 -7.49 1.30 20.20
C ALA A 359 -8.64 1.80 21.10
N MET A 360 -8.72 1.31 22.35
CA MET A 360 -9.73 1.75 23.33
C MET A 360 -9.52 3.21 23.76
N VAL A 361 -8.28 3.60 24.07
CA VAL A 361 -7.95 4.99 24.44
C VAL A 361 -8.22 5.93 23.28
N GLN A 362 -7.83 5.57 22.04
CA GLN A 362 -8.12 6.39 20.86
C GLN A 362 -9.64 6.53 20.64
N TYR A 363 -10.41 5.44 20.86
CA TYR A 363 -11.86 5.48 20.77
C TYR A 363 -12.46 6.43 21.82
N GLN A 364 -12.00 6.38 23.07
CA GLN A 364 -12.41 7.31 24.14
C GLN A 364 -12.09 8.76 23.76
N VAL A 365 -10.88 9.05 23.27
CA VAL A 365 -10.49 10.40 22.84
C VAL A 365 -11.35 10.92 21.69
N ALA A 366 -11.68 10.02 20.74
CA ALA A 366 -12.45 10.39 19.55
C ALA A 366 -13.95 10.60 19.81
N THR A 367 -14.52 9.88 20.80
CA THR A 367 -15.96 9.83 21.03
C THR A 367 -16.41 10.45 22.36
N GLY A 368 -15.49 10.61 23.31
CA GLY A 368 -15.81 10.97 24.70
C GLY A 368 -16.37 9.79 25.53
N ASN A 369 -16.48 8.59 24.95
CA ASN A 369 -17.01 7.41 25.65
C ASN A 369 -15.88 6.69 26.40
N ASP A 370 -16.02 6.59 27.73
CA ASP A 370 -15.05 5.98 28.64
C ASP A 370 -15.47 4.59 29.20
N ASP A 371 -16.54 3.99 28.66
CA ASP A 371 -17.08 2.69 29.11
C ASP A 371 -16.01 1.56 29.16
N ARG A 372 -14.93 1.70 28.36
CA ARG A 372 -13.84 0.73 28.30
C ARG A 372 -12.60 1.13 29.11
N LEU A 373 -12.66 2.22 29.90
CA LEU A 373 -11.49 2.70 30.64
C LEU A 373 -10.97 1.67 31.65
N ASP A 374 -11.87 0.97 32.37
CA ASP A 374 -11.46 -0.07 33.31
C ASP A 374 -10.82 -1.28 32.60
N ARG A 375 -11.26 -1.63 31.40
CA ARG A 375 -10.62 -2.65 30.57
C ARG A 375 -9.23 -2.20 30.12
N SER A 376 -9.07 -0.93 29.73
CA SER A 376 -7.77 -0.34 29.39
C SER A 376 -6.82 -0.37 30.59
N ARG A 377 -7.30 -0.04 31.80
CA ARG A 377 -6.51 -0.13 33.05
C ARG A 377 -6.07 -1.57 33.36
N ASN A 378 -6.97 -2.54 33.22
CA ASN A 378 -6.64 -3.94 33.46
C ASN A 378 -5.60 -4.47 32.46
N MET A 379 -5.71 -4.11 31.18
CA MET A 379 -4.70 -4.48 30.18
C MET A 379 -3.39 -3.75 30.39
N ALA A 380 -3.41 -2.48 30.82
CA ALA A 380 -2.20 -1.77 31.18
C ALA A 380 -1.47 -2.43 32.37
N ARG A 381 -2.20 -2.95 33.38
CA ARG A 381 -1.58 -3.72 34.46
C ARG A 381 -0.90 -4.99 33.96
N PHE A 382 -1.42 -5.63 32.89
CA PHE A 382 -0.69 -6.71 32.24
C PHE A 382 0.64 -6.23 31.62
N LEU A 383 0.68 -5.03 31.03
CA LEU A 383 1.93 -4.46 30.52
C LEU A 383 2.94 -4.24 31.66
N LEU A 384 2.48 -3.71 32.81
CA LEU A 384 3.31 -3.56 34.01
C LEU A 384 3.83 -4.91 34.53
N PHE A 385 2.96 -5.93 34.59
CA PHE A 385 3.32 -7.28 35.04
C PHE A 385 4.38 -7.94 34.12
N GLN A 386 4.40 -7.58 32.84
CA GLN A 386 5.38 -8.09 31.86
C GLN A 386 6.71 -7.30 31.89
N GLN A 387 6.86 -6.27 32.73
CA GLN A 387 8.09 -5.51 32.84
C GLN A 387 8.96 -6.00 34.00
N GLU A 388 10.24 -6.21 33.74
CA GLU A 388 11.26 -6.50 34.72
C GLU A 388 11.71 -5.22 35.46
N ALA A 389 12.38 -5.37 36.59
CA ALA A 389 12.84 -4.27 37.42
C ALA A 389 13.84 -3.33 36.72
N ASP A 390 14.54 -3.80 35.69
CA ASP A 390 15.46 -3.02 34.87
C ASP A 390 14.78 -2.28 33.72
N GLY A 391 13.48 -2.49 33.49
CA GLY A 391 12.68 -1.89 32.42
C GLY A 391 12.46 -2.80 31.21
N HIS A 392 13.10 -3.97 31.12
CA HIS A 392 12.90 -4.94 30.06
C HIS A 392 11.45 -5.47 30.05
N PHE A 393 10.86 -5.60 28.86
CA PHE A 393 9.54 -6.22 28.70
C PHE A 393 9.62 -7.63 28.15
N HIS A 394 8.96 -8.58 28.81
CA HIS A 394 8.71 -9.91 28.24
C HIS A 394 7.69 -9.84 27.10
N SER A 395 8.01 -10.44 25.98
CA SER A 395 7.16 -10.38 24.77
C SER A 395 5.90 -11.25 24.85
N LYS A 396 5.87 -12.29 25.70
CA LYS A 396 4.77 -13.26 25.79
C LYS A 396 4.51 -13.71 27.23
N TYR A 397 3.24 -14.02 27.51
CA TYR A 397 2.76 -14.70 28.69
C TYR A 397 1.96 -15.94 28.29
N PHE A 398 2.22 -17.08 28.92
CA PHE A 398 1.63 -18.36 28.56
C PHE A 398 0.63 -18.84 29.60
N TYR A 399 -0.60 -19.12 29.18
CA TYR A 399 -1.63 -19.75 29.96
C TYR A 399 -1.45 -21.28 29.98
N GLY A 400 -0.98 -21.85 28.89
CA GLY A 400 -0.55 -23.24 28.76
C GLY A 400 0.97 -23.40 28.95
N PRO A 401 1.54 -24.53 28.50
CA PRO A 401 2.98 -24.75 28.53
C PRO A 401 3.73 -23.65 27.74
N PRO A 402 4.86 -23.15 28.27
CA PRO A 402 5.64 -22.13 27.57
C PRO A 402 6.22 -22.70 26.26
N ASP A 403 6.34 -21.82 25.25
CA ASP A 403 7.09 -22.16 24.03
C ASP A 403 8.56 -22.43 24.41
N PRO A 404 9.14 -23.56 24.00
CA PRO A 404 10.53 -23.87 24.28
C PRO A 404 11.51 -22.91 23.59
N LYS A 405 11.05 -22.12 22.61
CA LYS A 405 11.88 -21.13 21.92
C LYS A 405 11.62 -19.74 22.47
N PRO A 406 12.62 -19.07 23.08
CA PRO A 406 12.51 -17.69 23.47
C PRO A 406 12.12 -16.82 22.25
N PHE A 407 11.15 -15.96 22.43
CA PHE A 407 10.71 -15.00 21.40
C PHE A 407 10.78 -13.58 21.96
N GLU A 408 11.63 -12.77 21.36
CA GLU A 408 11.75 -11.34 21.65
C GLU A 408 11.26 -10.54 20.44
N SER A 409 10.25 -9.71 20.67
CA SER A 409 9.75 -8.81 19.64
C SER A 409 10.50 -7.48 19.69
N ILE A 410 10.94 -6.99 18.54
CA ILE A 410 11.52 -5.65 18.44
C ILE A 410 10.46 -4.54 18.53
N TYR A 411 9.16 -4.87 18.37
CA TYR A 411 8.06 -3.90 18.29
C TYR A 411 7.21 -3.83 19.56
N TYR A 412 6.97 -4.97 20.23
CA TYR A 412 6.04 -5.01 21.37
C TYR A 412 6.41 -4.07 22.52
N PRO A 413 7.70 -3.86 22.88
CA PRO A 413 8.07 -2.86 23.88
C PRO A 413 7.65 -1.45 23.46
N GLY A 414 7.88 -1.05 22.20
CA GLY A 414 7.44 0.24 21.68
C GLY A 414 5.91 0.40 21.70
N GLU A 415 5.16 -0.66 21.32
CA GLU A 415 3.69 -0.69 21.43
C GLU A 415 3.24 -0.48 22.88
N ALA A 416 3.88 -1.14 23.86
CA ALA A 416 3.56 -1.00 25.28
C ALA A 416 3.86 0.41 25.81
N ILE A 417 5.01 0.98 25.46
CA ILE A 417 5.39 2.35 25.83
C ILE A 417 4.35 3.34 25.33
N LEU A 418 4.00 3.28 24.03
CA LEU A 418 3.02 4.18 23.43
C LEU A 418 1.63 4.04 24.08
N ALA A 419 1.20 2.79 24.33
CA ALA A 419 -0.08 2.50 24.96
C ALA A 419 -0.19 3.11 26.37
N LEU A 420 0.86 2.93 27.18
CA LEU A 420 0.91 3.46 28.54
C LEU A 420 0.95 5.01 28.57
N VAL A 421 1.71 5.62 27.66
CA VAL A 421 1.78 7.09 27.56
C VAL A 421 0.43 7.68 27.14
N ARG A 422 -0.25 7.07 26.19
CA ARG A 422 -1.58 7.53 25.76
C ARG A 422 -2.65 7.28 26.80
N LEU A 423 -2.58 6.16 27.54
CA LEU A 423 -3.47 5.90 28.67
C LEU A 423 -3.24 6.96 29.78
N PHE A 424 -1.98 7.32 30.07
CA PHE A 424 -1.67 8.40 31.01
C PHE A 424 -2.35 9.73 30.60
N GLY A 425 -2.52 9.99 29.32
CA GLY A 425 -3.20 11.21 28.84
C GLY A 425 -4.69 11.29 29.19
N VAL A 426 -5.37 10.17 29.41
CA VAL A 426 -6.80 10.10 29.77
C VAL A 426 -7.05 9.61 31.21
N ASP A 427 -6.09 8.93 31.82
CA ASP A 427 -6.10 8.38 33.17
C ASP A 427 -4.71 8.63 33.81
N PRO A 428 -4.43 9.84 34.35
CA PRO A 428 -3.10 10.27 34.76
C PRO A 428 -2.65 9.59 36.06
N ARG A 429 -2.13 8.36 35.96
CA ARG A 429 -1.54 7.60 37.06
C ARG A 429 -0.03 7.47 36.85
N ASP A 430 0.73 7.79 37.88
CA ASP A 430 2.20 7.75 37.83
C ASP A 430 2.76 6.41 37.38
N GLU A 431 2.09 5.30 37.72
CA GLU A 431 2.49 3.95 37.34
C GLU A 431 2.59 3.76 35.82
N TRP A 432 1.65 4.33 35.04
CA TRP A 432 1.69 4.25 33.57
C TRP A 432 2.91 4.94 32.97
N LEU A 433 3.14 6.18 33.41
CA LEU A 433 4.25 6.97 32.91
C LEU A 433 5.60 6.42 33.41
N ALA A 434 5.71 5.95 34.64
CA ALA A 434 6.92 5.35 35.19
C ALA A 434 7.33 4.08 34.41
N THR A 435 6.38 3.18 34.15
CA THR A 435 6.61 1.97 33.37
C THR A 435 7.00 2.28 31.92
N ALA A 436 6.33 3.24 31.27
CA ALA A 436 6.68 3.66 29.92
C ALA A 436 8.10 4.24 29.84
N ARG A 437 8.50 5.06 30.82
CA ARG A 437 9.86 5.62 30.91
C ARG A 437 10.91 4.53 31.11
N ALA A 438 10.69 3.63 32.08
CA ALA A 438 11.63 2.54 32.34
C ALA A 438 11.85 1.66 31.09
N GLY A 439 10.78 1.36 30.36
CA GLY A 439 10.88 0.62 29.09
C GLY A 439 11.63 1.38 28.00
N ALA A 440 11.39 2.68 27.84
CA ALA A 440 12.09 3.51 26.87
C ALA A 440 13.58 3.66 27.23
N ASP A 441 13.89 3.89 28.51
CA ASP A 441 15.26 3.97 29.01
C ASP A 441 16.02 2.67 28.78
N TRP A 442 15.40 1.50 29.02
CA TRP A 442 16.01 0.20 28.73
C TRP A 442 16.30 0.02 27.23
N LEU A 443 15.36 0.43 26.35
CA LEU A 443 15.57 0.33 24.90
C LEU A 443 16.71 1.25 24.43
N ILE A 444 16.84 2.43 25.00
CA ILE A 444 17.91 3.39 24.66
C ILE A 444 19.26 2.94 25.23
N ASP A 445 19.31 2.63 26.53
CA ASP A 445 20.56 2.49 27.28
C ASP A 445 21.08 1.03 27.29
N VAL A 446 20.23 0.04 26.95
CA VAL A 446 20.60 -1.40 26.93
C VAL A 446 20.46 -1.98 25.52
N ARG A 447 19.25 -2.01 24.96
CA ARG A 447 19.03 -2.63 23.62
C ARG A 447 19.85 -1.97 22.51
N ASP A 448 19.87 -0.63 22.49
CA ASP A 448 20.47 0.17 21.42
C ASP A 448 21.79 0.82 21.82
N ALA A 449 22.29 0.55 23.02
CA ALA A 449 23.55 1.07 23.53
C ALA A 449 24.71 0.72 22.58
N GLY A 450 25.52 1.72 22.24
CA GLY A 450 26.71 1.56 21.40
C GLY A 450 26.45 1.18 19.94
N LYS A 451 25.19 0.98 19.51
CA LYS A 451 24.88 0.73 18.10
C LYS A 451 25.10 1.98 17.26
N PRO A 452 25.75 1.89 16.09
CA PRO A 452 25.74 2.98 15.12
C PRO A 452 24.32 3.21 14.59
N THR A 453 24.00 4.43 14.14
CA THR A 453 22.69 4.79 13.59
C THR A 453 22.19 3.79 12.56
N SER A 454 23.06 3.34 11.63
CA SER A 454 22.71 2.38 10.57
C SER A 454 22.31 0.98 11.06
N ALA A 455 22.60 0.63 12.31
CA ALA A 455 22.24 -0.65 12.92
C ALA A 455 21.07 -0.57 13.90
N LEU A 456 20.45 0.62 14.05
CA LEU A 456 19.27 0.78 14.91
C LEU A 456 18.06 0.06 14.27
N PRO A 457 17.23 -0.61 15.07
CA PRO A 457 15.97 -1.12 14.60
C PRO A 457 15.07 0.02 14.09
N HIS A 458 14.42 -0.19 12.95
CA HIS A 458 13.41 0.74 12.43
C HIS A 458 12.08 0.54 13.19
N ASP A 459 12.12 0.84 14.48
CA ASP A 459 11.02 0.63 15.42
C ASP A 459 10.10 1.86 15.43
N HIS A 460 9.05 1.81 14.62
CA HIS A 460 8.09 2.90 14.47
C HIS A 460 7.25 3.12 15.74
N TRP A 461 6.91 2.05 16.48
CA TRP A 461 6.17 2.17 17.72
C TRP A 461 6.99 2.89 18.80
N LEU A 462 8.29 2.57 18.89
CA LEU A 462 9.19 3.30 19.77
C LEU A 462 9.29 4.77 19.35
N LEU A 463 9.43 5.09 18.05
CA LEU A 463 9.43 6.48 17.58
C LEU A 463 8.19 7.25 18.03
N MET A 464 7.00 6.65 17.90
CA MET A 464 5.75 7.24 18.36
C MET A 464 5.73 7.40 19.89
N GLY A 465 6.22 6.41 20.63
CA GLY A 465 6.34 6.45 22.09
C GLY A 465 7.29 7.54 22.57
N LEU A 466 8.45 7.72 21.90
CA LEU A 466 9.45 8.74 22.24
C LEU A 466 8.93 10.16 21.96
N ASP A 467 8.19 10.36 20.86
CA ASP A 467 7.51 11.64 20.58
C ASP A 467 6.56 12.03 21.72
N GLU A 468 5.71 11.10 22.14
CA GLU A 468 4.76 11.35 23.23
C GLU A 468 5.44 11.49 24.60
N LEU A 469 6.47 10.69 24.92
CA LEU A 469 7.25 10.83 26.14
C LEU A 469 7.96 12.18 26.21
N HIS A 470 8.61 12.61 25.12
CA HIS A 470 9.22 13.94 25.07
C HIS A 470 8.19 15.05 25.27
N ARG A 471 7.01 14.93 24.67
CA ARG A 471 5.92 15.93 24.84
C ARG A 471 5.48 16.09 26.29
N ILE A 472 5.50 15.00 27.08
CA ILE A 472 5.08 15.01 28.49
C ILE A 472 6.22 15.42 29.41
N THR A 473 7.43 14.91 29.16
CA THR A 473 8.55 15.03 30.12
C THR A 473 9.56 16.13 29.80
N GLY A 474 9.67 16.54 28.53
CA GLY A 474 10.72 17.42 28.04
C GLY A 474 12.13 16.79 28.07
N ASP A 475 12.27 15.48 28.25
CA ASP A 475 13.56 14.79 28.29
C ASP A 475 14.18 14.67 26.91
N GLU A 476 15.25 15.42 26.65
CA GLU A 476 15.95 15.50 25.36
C GLU A 476 16.59 14.18 24.93
N ARG A 477 16.78 13.20 25.81
CA ARG A 477 17.29 11.88 25.43
C ARG A 477 16.32 11.18 24.48
N TYR A 478 15.00 11.35 24.70
CA TYR A 478 13.96 10.78 23.83
C TYR A 478 14.00 11.42 22.44
N ALA A 479 14.13 12.74 22.38
CA ALA A 479 14.27 13.44 21.10
C ALA A 479 15.54 13.02 20.34
N SER A 480 16.67 12.94 21.05
CA SER A 480 17.95 12.54 20.47
C SER A 480 17.90 11.09 19.91
N HIS A 481 17.31 10.15 20.64
CA HIS A 481 17.21 8.77 20.17
C HIS A 481 16.22 8.62 19.02
N ALA A 482 15.09 9.31 19.06
CA ALA A 482 14.12 9.37 17.97
C ALA A 482 14.75 9.90 16.67
N ALA A 483 15.55 10.97 16.75
CA ALA A 483 16.26 11.52 15.60
C ALA A 483 17.22 10.49 14.97
N ARG A 484 17.95 9.71 15.77
CA ARG A 484 18.84 8.64 15.28
C ARG A 484 18.06 7.53 14.55
N ILE A 485 16.92 7.10 15.09
CA ILE A 485 16.09 6.08 14.42
C ILE A 485 15.52 6.64 13.11
N ALA A 486 15.05 7.89 13.10
CA ALA A 486 14.54 8.56 11.91
C ALA A 486 15.62 8.69 10.83
N GLU A 487 16.84 9.09 11.18
CA GLU A 487 18.00 9.12 10.28
C GLU A 487 18.29 7.73 9.67
N ALA A 488 18.27 6.67 10.48
CA ALA A 488 18.44 5.30 10.00
C ALA A 488 17.37 4.90 8.96
N ILE A 489 16.12 5.29 9.20
CA ILE A 489 15.01 5.01 8.28
C ILE A 489 15.20 5.78 6.96
N VAL A 490 15.48 7.09 7.03
CA VAL A 490 15.68 7.93 5.83
C VAL A 490 16.85 7.42 5.00
N ALA A 491 17.98 7.09 5.64
CA ALA A 491 19.17 6.55 4.96
C ALA A 491 18.92 5.19 4.28
N ALA A 492 18.01 4.37 4.80
CA ALA A 492 17.67 3.06 4.24
C ALA A 492 16.60 3.12 3.13
N GLN A 493 15.98 4.29 2.90
CA GLN A 493 14.94 4.46 1.89
C GLN A 493 15.49 4.32 0.48
N ARG A 494 14.76 3.64 -0.39
CA ARG A 494 15.06 3.58 -1.82
C ARG A 494 14.72 4.91 -2.49
N THR A 495 15.72 5.69 -2.87
CA THR A 495 15.58 6.99 -3.56
C THR A 495 15.88 6.89 -5.05
N VAL A 496 16.53 5.81 -5.50
CA VAL A 496 16.87 5.54 -6.90
C VAL A 496 16.44 4.11 -7.24
N SER A 497 15.79 3.93 -8.40
CA SER A 497 15.38 2.62 -8.89
C SER A 497 15.22 2.66 -10.41
N PRO A 498 15.51 1.56 -11.14
CA PRO A 498 15.12 1.41 -12.54
C PRO A 498 13.58 1.35 -12.71
N TYR A 499 12.85 1.11 -11.63
CA TYR A 499 11.38 1.09 -11.59
C TYR A 499 10.89 2.29 -10.79
N PRO A 500 10.29 3.32 -11.43
CA PRO A 500 9.82 4.54 -10.74
C PRO A 500 8.85 4.25 -9.59
N ASP A 501 7.98 3.25 -9.75
CA ASP A 501 7.01 2.83 -8.73
C ASP A 501 7.62 2.10 -7.53
N TRP A 502 8.95 1.92 -7.48
CA TRP A 502 9.69 1.40 -6.31
C TRP A 502 10.28 2.51 -5.43
N ILE A 503 10.35 3.74 -5.94
CA ILE A 503 10.90 4.88 -5.17
C ILE A 503 10.08 5.07 -3.90
N GLY A 504 10.75 5.39 -2.79
CA GLY A 504 10.14 5.54 -1.48
C GLY A 504 10.02 4.26 -0.66
N SER A 505 10.27 3.10 -1.26
CA SER A 505 10.11 1.79 -0.63
C SER A 505 11.34 1.30 0.14
N PHE A 506 11.16 0.12 0.76
CA PHE A 506 12.19 -0.64 1.47
C PHE A 506 12.16 -2.10 1.03
N TYR A 507 13.30 -2.78 1.19
CA TYR A 507 13.54 -4.19 0.83
C TYR A 507 13.60 -4.46 -0.67
N ASP A 508 13.96 -5.69 -1.01
CA ASP A 508 14.01 -6.20 -2.38
C ASP A 508 13.42 -7.63 -2.41
N PRO A 509 12.27 -7.86 -3.06
CA PRO A 509 11.38 -6.85 -3.65
C PRO A 509 10.69 -5.96 -2.58
N PRO A 510 10.26 -4.74 -2.95
CA PRO A 510 9.62 -3.81 -2.02
C PRO A 510 8.27 -4.31 -1.51
N ARG A 511 7.94 -3.94 -0.25
CA ARG A 511 6.69 -4.35 0.41
C ARG A 511 5.98 -3.15 1.04
N SER A 512 4.64 -3.15 1.01
CA SER A 512 3.84 -1.99 1.46
C SER A 512 3.92 -1.78 2.97
N THR A 513 3.64 -2.79 3.79
CA THR A 513 3.61 -2.67 5.26
C THR A 513 4.93 -2.17 5.85
N PRO A 514 6.11 -2.70 5.48
CA PRO A 514 7.37 -2.14 5.99
C PRO A 514 7.60 -0.68 5.60
N THR A 515 7.05 -0.21 4.49
CA THR A 515 7.09 1.21 4.11
C THR A 515 6.12 2.01 4.97
N ALA A 516 4.89 1.53 5.13
CA ALA A 516 3.86 2.19 5.92
C ALA A 516 4.25 2.34 7.40
N THR A 517 4.76 1.28 8.03
CA THR A 517 5.21 1.34 9.43
C THR A 517 6.32 2.37 9.64
N ARG A 518 7.28 2.46 8.71
CA ARG A 518 8.32 3.49 8.76
C ARG A 518 7.76 4.89 8.56
N ALA A 519 6.74 5.05 7.71
CA ALA A 519 6.07 6.32 7.52
C ALA A 519 5.31 6.77 8.79
N GLU A 520 4.65 5.86 9.52
CA GLU A 520 4.07 6.15 10.84
C GLU A 520 5.13 6.68 11.82
N GLY A 521 6.28 6.01 11.89
CA GLY A 521 7.40 6.43 12.73
C GLY A 521 7.98 7.79 12.31
N LEU A 522 8.23 8.00 11.01
CA LEU A 522 8.74 9.30 10.54
C LEU A 522 7.74 10.44 10.73
N THR A 523 6.43 10.15 10.69
CA THR A 523 5.40 11.14 11.04
C THR A 523 5.56 11.62 12.48
N ALA A 524 5.83 10.72 13.43
CA ALA A 524 6.10 11.08 14.82
C ALA A 524 7.41 11.86 14.95
N ALA A 525 8.46 11.44 14.23
CA ALA A 525 9.75 12.17 14.21
C ALA A 525 9.60 13.59 13.64
N ALA A 526 8.79 13.78 12.59
CA ALA A 526 8.53 15.12 12.02
C ALA A 526 7.75 16.00 13.00
N ARG A 527 6.74 15.46 13.70
CA ARG A 527 6.06 16.22 14.78
C ARG A 527 7.02 16.63 15.89
N LEU A 528 7.91 15.72 16.29
CA LEU A 528 8.93 15.98 17.30
C LEU A 528 9.91 17.06 16.83
N ALA A 529 10.43 16.97 15.60
CA ALA A 529 11.32 17.96 15.01
C ALA A 529 10.66 19.35 15.01
N ARG A 530 9.41 19.45 14.53
CA ARG A 530 8.63 20.71 14.53
C ARG A 530 8.48 21.29 15.94
N ARG A 531 8.19 20.46 16.94
CA ARG A 531 8.03 20.90 18.35
C ARG A 531 9.32 21.39 18.97
N THR A 532 10.47 20.81 18.60
CA THR A 532 11.79 21.19 19.09
C THR A 532 12.47 22.27 18.24
N GLY A 533 11.86 22.72 17.15
CA GLY A 533 12.43 23.69 16.21
C GLY A 533 13.54 23.13 15.32
N ALA A 534 13.64 21.80 15.19
CA ALA A 534 14.55 21.14 14.25
C ALA A 534 13.95 21.12 12.83
N ASP A 535 14.84 21.06 11.81
CA ASP A 535 14.40 20.96 10.41
C ASP A 535 13.74 19.60 10.10
N GLU A 536 12.53 19.65 9.59
CA GLU A 536 11.74 18.46 9.23
C GLU A 536 11.72 18.18 7.72
N THR A 537 12.34 19.03 6.89
CA THR A 537 12.22 18.99 5.43
C THR A 537 12.55 17.62 4.87
N ALA A 538 13.69 17.02 5.25
CA ALA A 538 14.08 15.70 4.78
C ALA A 538 13.12 14.58 5.20
N LEU A 539 12.45 14.75 6.36
CA LEU A 539 11.44 13.78 6.85
C LEU A 539 10.16 13.87 6.00
N ILE A 540 9.71 15.09 5.69
CA ILE A 540 8.53 15.31 4.83
C ILE A 540 8.78 14.76 3.43
N GLU A 541 9.91 15.07 2.79
CA GLU A 541 10.27 14.52 1.48
C GLU A 541 10.33 12.98 1.48
N ALA A 542 10.88 12.38 2.55
CA ALA A 542 10.89 10.93 2.67
C ALA A 542 9.47 10.36 2.81
N LEU A 543 8.61 11.00 3.58
CA LEU A 543 7.21 10.62 3.76
C LEU A 543 6.40 10.72 2.45
N GLU A 544 6.59 11.78 1.65
CA GLU A 544 5.93 11.93 0.35
C GLU A 544 6.35 10.82 -0.61
N ARG A 545 7.64 10.49 -0.69
CA ARG A 545 8.12 9.34 -1.48
C ARG A 545 7.51 8.01 -0.98
N MET A 546 7.40 7.80 0.35
CA MET A 546 6.74 6.62 0.91
C MET A 546 5.26 6.55 0.53
N ALA A 547 4.55 7.68 0.61
CA ALA A 547 3.15 7.76 0.24
C ALA A 547 2.95 7.40 -1.25
N GLY A 548 3.80 7.90 -2.16
CA GLY A 548 3.77 7.51 -3.57
C GLY A 548 3.84 5.99 -3.75
N PHE A 549 4.82 5.32 -3.11
CA PHE A 549 4.92 3.86 -3.15
C PHE A 549 3.71 3.15 -2.53
N GLN A 550 3.18 3.64 -1.40
CA GLN A 550 1.99 3.08 -0.75
C GLN A 550 0.77 3.15 -1.67
N LEU A 551 0.57 4.28 -2.36
CA LEU A 551 -0.52 4.48 -3.31
C LEU A 551 -0.41 3.54 -4.51
N HIS A 552 0.79 3.25 -5.01
CA HIS A 552 0.99 2.20 -6.01
C HIS A 552 0.60 0.80 -5.50
N CYS A 553 0.67 0.54 -4.20
CA CYS A 553 0.24 -0.73 -3.62
C CYS A 553 -1.27 -0.79 -3.36
N GLN A 554 -2.03 0.30 -3.44
CA GLN A 554 -3.48 0.28 -3.27
C GLN A 554 -4.18 -0.30 -4.50
N ILE A 555 -5.20 -1.12 -4.28
CA ILE A 555 -6.10 -1.56 -5.33
C ILE A 555 -7.16 -0.48 -5.53
N THR A 556 -7.15 0.09 -6.72
CA THR A 556 -8.06 1.14 -7.15
C THR A 556 -8.82 0.70 -8.39
N ALA A 557 -9.79 1.49 -8.80
CA ALA A 557 -10.55 1.18 -9.99
C ALA A 557 -9.73 1.27 -11.30
N GLU A 558 -8.51 1.86 -11.23
CA GLU A 558 -7.57 1.94 -12.33
C GLU A 558 -6.77 0.64 -12.54
N ASN A 559 -6.61 -0.19 -11.49
CA ASN A 559 -5.79 -1.41 -11.54
C ASN A 559 -6.52 -2.71 -11.20
N ASP A 560 -7.84 -2.66 -10.90
CA ASP A 560 -8.64 -3.84 -10.55
C ASP A 560 -9.39 -4.50 -11.73
N LEU A 561 -9.29 -3.96 -12.97
CA LEU A 561 -10.10 -4.28 -14.13
C LEU A 561 -10.19 -5.79 -14.45
N TYR A 562 -9.09 -6.50 -14.24
CA TYR A 562 -8.98 -7.90 -14.62
C TYR A 562 -9.14 -8.88 -13.44
N LEU A 563 -9.43 -8.38 -12.23
CA LEU A 563 -9.68 -9.23 -11.05
C LEU A 563 -11.00 -10.01 -11.19
N PRO A 564 -11.12 -11.19 -10.57
CA PRO A 564 -12.39 -11.93 -10.49
C PRO A 564 -13.51 -11.12 -9.80
N ARG A 565 -13.18 -10.48 -8.70
CA ARG A 565 -14.10 -9.68 -7.87
C ARG A 565 -13.45 -8.32 -7.53
N PRO A 566 -13.49 -7.35 -8.47
CA PRO A 566 -12.89 -6.03 -8.26
C PRO A 566 -13.53 -5.30 -7.08
N ASP A 567 -14.84 -5.46 -6.87
CA ASP A 567 -15.61 -4.88 -5.78
C ASP A 567 -15.08 -5.25 -4.39
N LEU A 568 -14.67 -6.51 -4.20
CA LEU A 568 -14.12 -6.98 -2.91
C LEU A 568 -12.67 -6.54 -2.69
N ALA A 569 -11.89 -6.35 -3.74
CA ALA A 569 -10.47 -6.00 -3.63
C ALA A 569 -10.23 -4.49 -3.47
N ARG A 570 -11.11 -3.66 -4.07
CA ARG A 570 -10.93 -2.21 -4.19
C ARG A 570 -10.76 -1.53 -2.84
N GLY A 571 -9.75 -0.67 -2.73
CA GLY A 571 -9.37 0.03 -1.51
C GLY A 571 -8.34 -0.70 -0.67
N GLY A 572 -8.19 -2.02 -0.83
CA GLY A 572 -7.20 -2.81 -0.10
C GLY A 572 -5.77 -2.49 -0.52
N PHE A 573 -4.82 -2.63 0.41
CA PHE A 573 -3.39 -2.48 0.13
C PHE A 573 -2.75 -3.85 -0.04
N ARG A 574 -2.11 -4.06 -1.19
CA ARG A 574 -1.39 -5.30 -1.53
C ARG A 574 -0.12 -5.42 -0.70
N ARG A 575 0.33 -6.64 -0.44
CA ARG A 575 1.62 -6.91 0.19
C ARG A 575 2.78 -6.26 -0.57
N SER A 576 2.73 -6.32 -1.91
CA SER A 576 3.70 -5.70 -2.82
C SER A 576 3.06 -5.49 -4.19
N LEU A 577 3.78 -4.85 -5.13
CA LEU A 577 3.29 -4.66 -6.49
C LEU A 577 3.05 -5.97 -7.25
N THR A 578 3.72 -7.05 -6.88
CA THR A 578 3.59 -8.38 -7.52
C THR A 578 2.85 -9.42 -6.67
N ASN A 579 2.82 -9.26 -5.35
CA ASN A 579 2.05 -10.09 -4.43
C ASN A 579 0.79 -9.33 -3.98
N TRP A 580 -0.36 -9.78 -4.43
CA TRP A 580 -1.63 -9.06 -4.29
C TRP A 580 -2.43 -9.45 -3.05
N GLU A 581 -1.91 -10.35 -2.20
CA GLU A 581 -2.51 -10.59 -0.88
C GLU A 581 -2.80 -9.26 -0.18
N ILE A 582 -4.03 -9.09 0.28
CA ILE A 582 -4.45 -7.99 1.14
C ILE A 582 -4.70 -8.56 2.53
N ARG A 583 -4.11 -7.96 3.55
CA ARG A 583 -4.30 -8.35 4.93
C ARG A 583 -4.68 -7.13 5.76
N ILE A 584 -5.47 -7.32 6.81
CA ILE A 584 -6.02 -6.19 7.58
C ILE A 584 -4.93 -5.26 8.13
N ASP A 585 -3.77 -5.78 8.54
CA ASP A 585 -2.64 -4.95 9.00
C ASP A 585 -1.95 -4.19 7.86
N TYR A 586 -1.97 -4.72 6.62
CA TYR A 586 -1.48 -3.94 5.47
C TYR A 586 -2.35 -2.71 5.27
N VAL A 587 -3.66 -2.86 5.40
CA VAL A 587 -4.61 -1.74 5.27
C VAL A 587 -4.44 -0.76 6.43
N GLN A 588 -4.41 -1.27 7.67
CA GLN A 588 -4.26 -0.47 8.90
C GLN A 588 -3.03 0.45 8.82
N HIS A 589 -1.83 -0.12 8.61
CA HIS A 589 -0.60 0.67 8.59
C HIS A 589 -0.57 1.69 7.45
N ASN A 590 -1.05 1.32 6.25
CA ASN A 590 -1.12 2.27 5.14
C ASN A 590 -2.09 3.41 5.43
N VAL A 591 -3.27 3.14 5.99
CA VAL A 591 -4.24 4.16 6.40
C VAL A 591 -3.63 5.11 7.42
N SER A 592 -3.06 4.59 8.51
CA SER A 592 -2.45 5.41 9.58
C SER A 592 -1.31 6.29 9.04
N ALA A 593 -0.44 5.73 8.17
CA ALA A 593 0.66 6.47 7.55
C ALA A 593 0.16 7.62 6.67
N LEU A 594 -0.83 7.38 5.80
CA LEU A 594 -1.40 8.41 4.91
C LEU A 594 -2.09 9.53 5.70
N LEU A 595 -2.87 9.19 6.73
CA LEU A 595 -3.50 10.17 7.63
C LEU A 595 -2.45 10.96 8.41
N GLY A 596 -1.36 10.33 8.82
CA GLY A 596 -0.24 10.97 9.50
C GLY A 596 0.43 12.04 8.63
N LEU A 597 0.81 11.70 7.39
CA LEU A 597 1.39 12.66 6.45
C LEU A 597 0.39 13.79 6.12
N ARG A 598 -0.87 13.46 5.87
CA ARG A 598 -1.91 14.47 5.65
C ARG A 598 -1.96 15.50 6.77
N SER A 599 -1.92 15.05 8.03
CA SER A 599 -1.95 15.94 9.20
C SER A 599 -0.75 16.91 9.22
N LEU A 600 0.45 16.42 8.89
CA LEU A 600 1.65 17.25 8.80
C LEU A 600 1.52 18.33 7.71
N LEU A 601 1.07 17.95 6.51
CA LEU A 601 0.90 18.87 5.38
C LEU A 601 -0.15 19.95 5.64
N LEU A 602 -1.24 19.63 6.34
CA LEU A 602 -2.26 20.61 6.71
C LEU A 602 -1.75 21.64 7.73
N THR A 603 -0.95 21.19 8.71
CA THR A 603 -0.37 22.10 9.71
C THR A 603 0.71 23.01 9.12
N SER A 604 1.50 22.56 8.14
CA SER A 604 2.47 23.40 7.43
C SER A 604 1.78 24.54 6.67
N ARG A 605 0.73 24.22 5.89
CA ARG A 605 -0.04 25.23 5.14
C ARG A 605 -0.73 26.27 6.04
N ALA A 606 -1.22 25.85 7.21
CA ALA A 606 -1.80 26.79 8.18
C ALA A 606 -0.77 27.78 8.73
N ALA A 607 0.47 27.33 8.97
CA ALA A 607 1.57 28.19 9.42
C ALA A 607 2.01 29.18 8.33
N GLU A 608 2.12 28.73 7.07
CA GLU A 608 2.45 29.59 5.92
C GLU A 608 1.36 30.64 5.67
N GLY A 609 0.06 30.25 5.73
CA GLY A 609 -1.04 31.18 5.58
C GLY A 609 -1.09 32.24 6.68
N ALA A 610 -0.70 31.91 7.92
CA ALA A 610 -0.62 32.88 9.00
C ALA A 610 0.56 33.86 8.81
N ALA A 611 1.71 33.38 8.31
CA ALA A 611 2.89 34.21 8.07
C ALA A 611 2.74 35.20 6.89
N THR A 612 1.80 34.94 5.97
CA THR A 612 1.52 35.84 4.82
C THR A 612 0.44 36.89 5.11
N THR A 613 -0.19 36.86 6.28
CA THR A 613 -1.24 37.82 6.70
C THR A 613 -0.77 38.86 7.70
N ASP A 614 0.47 38.78 8.18
CA ASP A 614 1.17 39.80 8.98
C ASP A 614 2.10 40.63 8.09
#